data_ca0fbd2c0766f4543a0ce69c0ec8beb8
#
_entry.id   ca0fbd2c0766f4543a0ce69c0ec8beb8
#
_cell.length_a   1.000
_cell.length_b   1.000
_cell.length_c   1.000
_cell.angle_alpha   90.00
_cell.angle_beta   90.00
_cell.angle_gamma   90.00
#
_symmetry.space_group_name_H-M   'P 1'
#
loop_
_entity.id
_entity.type
_entity.pdbx_description
1 polymer ?
#
loop_
_entity_poly.entity_id
_entity_poly.type
_entity_poly.pdbx_seq_one_letter_code
_entity_poly.pdbx_strand_id
1 'polypeptide(L)'
;MESFANFTFFHNFNSTNASTNNARFDLPGDCFHLPDAKFQVFHQRAQTNLVTGVVNAVLSPFAVVANLLIVFVISSRPSLQSPSNILLACLAASDLQVGILVQPSYVAYRLLENAHGFVSCAVRMLYSTGFYVYYGVSFTTLSAVSCERLLALIFHMRYYTYVRPGRVLKAAIFIWFVNVLFTALQWANNGVFRGIHLATWTFFLAITFIIQIKILQIITQHQRQIKKQRPKSAQRQMQVKLAINIASIVAVYVIFNLPVLLVTLSHQFLFRHIDSYNFYSWTETAAFVNSSLNPLVCIWRVKAIRKAIAEVLPKLRRTEIRRK
;
A
#
# COMPACT_ATOMS: atom_id res chain seq x y z
N MET A 1 -36.78 -7.37 -9.52
CA MET A 1 -36.25 -6.02 -9.24
C MET A 1 -36.68 -5.52 -7.88
N GLU A 2 -36.68 -6.41 -6.88
CA GLU A 2 -37.05 -6.09 -5.49
C GLU A 2 -36.21 -6.98 -4.57
N SER A 3 -34.96 -6.64 -4.34
CA SER A 3 -34.10 -7.36 -3.37
C SER A 3 -32.88 -6.57 -2.88
N PHE A 4 -32.88 -5.24 -2.98
CA PHE A 4 -31.74 -4.41 -2.54
C PHE A 4 -32.03 -3.50 -1.35
N ALA A 5 -33.21 -3.61 -0.71
CA ALA A 5 -33.67 -2.62 0.26
C ALA A 5 -33.77 -3.09 1.72
N ASN A 6 -33.33 -4.28 2.11
CA ASN A 6 -33.48 -4.73 3.51
C ASN A 6 -32.15 -5.20 4.12
N PHE A 7 -31.33 -4.26 4.59
CA PHE A 7 -30.18 -4.54 5.45
C PHE A 7 -30.21 -3.63 6.70
N THR A 8 -31.38 -3.56 7.34
CA THR A 8 -31.53 -3.05 8.71
C THR A 8 -31.68 -4.25 9.64
N PHE A 9 -30.62 -4.66 10.30
CA PHE A 9 -30.65 -5.58 11.42
C PHE A 9 -30.62 -4.77 12.70
N PHE A 10 -31.81 -4.26 13.13
CA PHE A 10 -32.03 -3.81 14.48
C PHE A 10 -32.38 -5.02 15.35
N HIS A 11 -31.52 -5.35 16.30
CA HIS A 11 -31.93 -6.15 17.46
C HIS A 11 -32.15 -5.20 18.63
N ASN A 12 -33.41 -5.09 19.02
CA ASN A 12 -33.85 -4.52 20.29
C ASN A 12 -33.18 -5.27 21.45
N PHE A 13 -32.46 -4.56 22.29
CA PHE A 13 -32.12 -4.99 23.62
C PHE A 13 -32.92 -4.15 24.63
N ASN A 14 -33.85 -4.83 25.32
CA ASN A 14 -34.61 -4.28 26.44
C ASN A 14 -33.66 -3.83 27.56
N SER A 15 -33.86 -2.58 27.98
CA SER A 15 -33.24 -2.00 29.14
C SER A 15 -33.80 -2.63 30.43
N THR A 16 -32.92 -3.24 31.23
CA THR A 16 -33.18 -3.37 32.68
C THR A 16 -32.20 -2.47 33.42
N ASN A 17 -32.78 -1.61 34.22
CA ASN A 17 -32.14 -0.63 35.07
C ASN A 17 -31.12 -1.27 36.03
N ALA A 18 -29.89 -0.77 36.04
CA ALA A 18 -29.03 -0.76 37.22
C ALA A 18 -28.25 0.54 37.25
N SER A 19 -28.66 1.40 38.17
CA SER A 19 -28.00 2.62 38.59
C SER A 19 -26.69 2.30 39.28
N THR A 20 -25.54 2.75 38.74
CA THR A 20 -24.36 3.15 39.53
C THR A 20 -23.46 4.08 38.69
N ASN A 21 -22.90 5.03 39.39
CA ASN A 21 -22.21 6.23 38.99
C ASN A 21 -20.98 6.13 38.08
N ASN A 22 -20.86 7.11 37.19
CA ASN A 22 -19.65 7.80 36.76
C ASN A 22 -18.53 6.96 36.11
N ALA A 23 -18.73 6.54 34.88
CA ALA A 23 -17.85 6.74 33.72
C ALA A 23 -18.75 6.54 32.49
N ARG A 24 -19.12 7.62 31.84
CA ARG A 24 -19.63 7.53 30.47
C ARG A 24 -18.46 7.04 29.61
N PHE A 25 -18.18 5.75 29.65
CA PHE A 25 -17.59 5.08 28.51
C PHE A 25 -18.65 5.16 27.42
N ASP A 26 -18.32 5.88 26.36
CA ASP A 26 -19.16 5.92 25.18
C ASP A 26 -19.54 4.48 24.84
N LEU A 27 -20.80 4.16 25.01
CA LEU A 27 -21.43 2.95 24.45
C LEU A 27 -20.98 2.85 22.99
N PRO A 28 -20.86 1.65 22.40
CA PRO A 28 -20.50 1.48 20.99
C PRO A 28 -21.51 2.20 20.11
N GLY A 29 -21.33 3.50 19.98
CA GLY A 29 -22.08 4.35 19.09
C GLY A 29 -21.54 4.16 17.69
N ASP A 30 -22.41 4.25 16.71
CA ASP A 30 -22.07 4.23 15.30
C ASP A 30 -20.85 5.12 15.04
N CYS A 31 -19.72 4.50 14.74
CA CYS A 31 -18.50 5.23 14.39
C CYS A 31 -18.64 5.75 12.96
N PHE A 32 -19.40 6.82 12.79
CA PHE A 32 -19.79 7.35 11.49
C PHE A 32 -20.40 6.23 10.62
N HIS A 33 -19.73 5.88 9.55
CA HIS A 33 -20.12 4.84 8.62
C HIS A 33 -19.22 3.59 8.68
N LEU A 34 -18.34 3.47 9.68
CA LEU A 34 -17.59 2.24 9.85
C LEU A 34 -18.53 1.14 10.39
N PRO A 35 -18.55 -0.03 9.75
CA PRO A 35 -19.35 -1.14 10.26
C PRO A 35 -18.87 -1.49 11.66
N ASP A 36 -19.83 -1.81 12.56
CA ASP A 36 -19.49 -2.25 13.91
C ASP A 36 -18.54 -3.43 13.86
N ALA A 37 -17.43 -3.29 14.58
CA ALA A 37 -16.54 -4.40 14.79
C ALA A 37 -17.29 -5.42 15.66
N LYS A 38 -17.27 -6.69 15.23
CA LYS A 38 -17.88 -7.79 16.00
C LYS A 38 -16.98 -8.13 17.20
N PHE A 39 -16.98 -7.27 18.22
CA PHE A 39 -16.17 -7.45 19.42
C PHE A 39 -16.60 -8.67 20.27
N GLN A 40 -17.79 -9.22 20.06
CA GLN A 40 -18.32 -10.37 20.80
C GLN A 40 -17.44 -11.63 20.73
N VAL A 41 -16.60 -11.74 19.73
CA VAL A 41 -15.72 -12.90 19.47
C VAL A 41 -14.22 -12.58 19.60
N PHE A 42 -13.87 -11.50 20.29
CA PHE A 42 -12.49 -11.04 20.39
C PHE A 42 -11.56 -12.10 21.03
N HIS A 43 -12.03 -12.91 21.97
CA HIS A 43 -11.24 -13.98 22.58
C HIS A 43 -10.70 -15.00 21.57
N GLN A 44 -11.47 -15.32 20.53
CA GLN A 44 -11.04 -16.23 19.47
C GLN A 44 -9.99 -15.61 18.53
N ARG A 45 -9.79 -14.30 18.62
CA ARG A 45 -8.84 -13.53 17.81
C ARG A 45 -7.61 -13.08 18.59
N ALA A 46 -7.59 -13.31 19.92
CA ALA A 46 -6.58 -12.76 20.80
C ALA A 46 -5.13 -13.10 20.39
N GLN A 47 -4.87 -14.36 20.03
CA GLN A 47 -3.55 -14.78 19.54
C GLN A 47 -3.20 -14.13 18.20
N THR A 48 -4.12 -14.14 17.24
CA THR A 48 -3.92 -13.50 15.92
C THR A 48 -3.65 -12.01 16.09
N ASN A 49 -4.44 -11.31 16.90
CA ASN A 49 -4.27 -9.89 17.18
C ASN A 49 -2.91 -9.59 17.82
N LEU A 50 -2.48 -10.42 18.79
CA LEU A 50 -1.20 -10.24 19.46
C LEU A 50 -0.03 -10.44 18.48
N VAL A 51 -0.02 -11.55 17.75
CA VAL A 51 1.10 -11.88 16.84
C VAL A 51 1.18 -10.88 15.69
N THR A 52 0.06 -10.56 15.04
CA THR A 52 0.04 -9.58 13.95
C THR A 52 0.37 -8.17 14.45
N GLY A 53 -0.07 -7.81 15.66
CA GLY A 53 0.29 -6.56 16.33
C GLY A 53 1.79 -6.45 16.58
N VAL A 54 2.42 -7.48 17.16
CA VAL A 54 3.87 -7.50 17.43
C VAL A 54 4.68 -7.42 16.13
N VAL A 55 4.31 -8.20 15.09
CA VAL A 55 4.97 -8.15 13.78
C VAL A 55 4.93 -6.73 13.21
N ASN A 56 3.78 -6.07 13.22
CA ASN A 56 3.65 -4.71 12.71
C ASN A 56 4.38 -3.67 13.58
N ALA A 57 4.39 -3.82 14.91
CA ALA A 57 5.13 -2.94 15.79
C ALA A 57 6.65 -2.97 15.55
N VAL A 58 7.20 -4.17 15.26
CA VAL A 58 8.63 -4.35 14.96
C VAL A 58 8.99 -3.81 13.57
N LEU A 59 8.12 -4.03 12.58
CA LEU A 59 8.40 -3.65 11.18
C LEU A 59 8.12 -2.18 10.88
N SER A 60 7.25 -1.51 11.66
CA SER A 60 6.90 -0.10 11.46
C SER A 60 8.12 0.83 11.45
N PRO A 61 9.00 0.86 12.46
CA PRO A 61 10.18 1.73 12.43
C PRO A 61 11.14 1.41 11.28
N PHE A 62 11.24 0.12 10.90
CA PHE A 62 12.05 -0.26 9.74
C PHE A 62 11.45 0.28 8.43
N ALA A 63 10.14 0.16 8.23
CA ALA A 63 9.45 0.73 7.07
C ALA A 63 9.65 2.26 7.00
N VAL A 64 9.55 2.95 8.15
CA VAL A 64 9.78 4.40 8.23
C VAL A 64 11.20 4.77 7.77
N VAL A 65 12.21 4.18 8.40
CA VAL A 65 13.60 4.56 8.14
C VAL A 65 14.01 4.24 6.70
N ALA A 66 13.67 3.04 6.22
CA ALA A 66 14.09 2.57 4.91
C ALA A 66 13.41 3.36 3.77
N ASN A 67 12.10 3.64 3.87
CA ASN A 67 11.39 4.40 2.84
C ASN A 67 11.75 5.89 2.88
N LEU A 68 11.92 6.48 4.07
CA LEU A 68 12.42 7.85 4.21
C LEU A 68 13.78 8.02 3.54
N LEU A 69 14.68 7.05 3.70
CA LEU A 69 15.99 7.07 3.05
C LEU A 69 15.88 7.04 1.52
N ILE A 70 14.99 6.25 0.96
CA ILE A 70 14.76 6.21 -0.50
C ILE A 70 14.22 7.55 -1.00
N VAL A 71 13.17 8.07 -0.35
CA VAL A 71 12.59 9.37 -0.71
C VAL A 71 13.66 10.47 -0.63
N PHE A 72 14.43 10.52 0.46
CA PHE A 72 15.49 11.48 0.66
C PHE A 72 16.57 11.41 -0.42
N VAL A 73 17.06 10.21 -0.74
CA VAL A 73 18.14 10.04 -1.72
C VAL A 73 17.68 10.41 -3.14
N ILE A 74 16.45 10.07 -3.53
CA ILE A 74 15.92 10.42 -4.85
C ILE A 74 15.64 11.93 -4.94
N SER A 75 15.06 12.54 -3.91
CA SER A 75 14.74 13.97 -3.91
C SER A 75 15.97 14.87 -3.84
N SER A 76 17.01 14.45 -3.11
CA SER A 76 18.23 15.25 -2.90
C SER A 76 19.21 15.21 -4.07
N ARG A 77 19.03 14.31 -5.05
CA ARG A 77 19.97 14.13 -6.16
C ARG A 77 19.30 14.29 -7.52
N PRO A 78 19.51 15.41 -8.24
CA PRO A 78 18.93 15.61 -9.57
C PRO A 78 19.26 14.49 -10.56
N SER A 79 20.44 13.87 -10.45
CA SER A 79 20.85 12.74 -11.29
C SER A 79 20.00 11.47 -11.11
N LEU A 80 19.30 11.36 -9.99
CA LEU A 80 18.38 10.25 -9.70
C LEU A 80 16.92 10.57 -10.03
N GLN A 81 16.58 11.79 -10.41
CA GLN A 81 15.20 12.20 -10.70
C GLN A 81 14.75 11.81 -12.11
N SER A 82 14.98 10.55 -12.48
CA SER A 82 14.36 9.97 -13.67
C SER A 82 12.86 9.73 -13.46
N PRO A 83 12.04 9.70 -14.51
CA PRO A 83 10.59 9.43 -14.42
C PRO A 83 10.26 8.22 -13.54
N SER A 84 10.93 7.10 -13.73
CA SER A 84 10.73 5.90 -12.93
C SER A 84 11.09 6.06 -11.46
N ASN A 85 12.22 6.72 -11.19
CA ASN A 85 12.65 6.91 -9.81
C ASN A 85 11.72 7.87 -9.04
N ILE A 86 11.11 8.85 -9.72
CA ILE A 86 10.07 9.71 -9.14
C ILE A 86 8.86 8.88 -8.73
N LEU A 87 8.40 7.96 -9.58
CA LEU A 87 7.30 7.06 -9.24
C LEU A 87 7.69 6.07 -8.13
N LEU A 88 8.93 5.58 -8.10
CA LEU A 88 9.43 4.76 -6.98
C LEU A 88 9.50 5.57 -5.68
N ALA A 89 9.85 6.87 -5.73
CA ALA A 89 9.77 7.74 -4.56
C ALA A 89 8.32 7.98 -4.10
N CYS A 90 7.37 8.08 -5.04
CA CYS A 90 5.95 8.15 -4.72
C CYS A 90 5.46 6.87 -4.02
N LEU A 91 5.87 5.69 -4.50
CA LEU A 91 5.58 4.41 -3.84
C LEU A 91 6.24 4.35 -2.45
N ALA A 92 7.51 4.73 -2.32
CA ALA A 92 8.19 4.79 -1.03
C ALA A 92 7.53 5.79 -0.05
N ALA A 93 6.95 6.90 -0.55
CA ALA A 93 6.19 7.83 0.28
C ALA A 93 4.87 7.21 0.80
N SER A 94 4.19 6.37 0.00
CA SER A 94 3.02 5.63 0.50
C SER A 94 3.42 4.55 1.52
N ASP A 95 4.54 3.86 1.32
CA ASP A 95 5.07 2.88 2.28
C ASP A 95 5.57 3.55 3.58
N LEU A 96 6.09 4.77 3.50
CA LEU A 96 6.42 5.60 4.67
C LEU A 96 5.17 5.94 5.48
N GLN A 97 4.06 6.29 4.82
CA GLN A 97 2.77 6.51 5.48
C GLN A 97 2.26 5.24 6.18
N VAL A 98 2.46 4.06 5.59
CA VAL A 98 2.15 2.79 6.27
C VAL A 98 2.91 2.67 7.58
N GLY A 99 4.22 2.92 7.57
CA GLY A 99 5.05 2.84 8.75
C GLY A 99 4.69 3.86 9.83
N ILE A 100 4.36 5.11 9.46
CA ILE A 100 4.08 6.20 10.41
C ILE A 100 2.64 6.13 10.95
N LEU A 101 1.67 5.75 10.13
CA LEU A 101 0.26 5.89 10.43
C LEU A 101 -0.47 4.55 10.50
N VAL A 102 -0.38 3.74 9.44
CA VAL A 102 -1.23 2.55 9.30
C VAL A 102 -0.82 1.45 10.28
N GLN A 103 0.45 1.10 10.33
CA GLN A 103 0.95 0.06 11.24
C GLN A 103 0.77 0.44 12.72
N PRO A 104 1.13 1.66 13.19
CA PRO A 104 0.88 2.05 14.57
C PRO A 104 -0.61 2.07 14.94
N SER A 105 -1.48 2.57 14.06
CA SER A 105 -2.93 2.55 14.30
C SER A 105 -3.51 1.13 14.27
N TYR A 106 -2.98 0.24 13.43
CA TYR A 106 -3.30 -1.19 13.43
C TYR A 106 -2.91 -1.85 14.75
N VAL A 107 -1.69 -1.60 15.22
CA VAL A 107 -1.21 -2.13 16.51
C VAL A 107 -2.10 -1.65 17.66
N ALA A 108 -2.39 -0.35 17.70
CA ALA A 108 -3.30 0.21 18.69
C ALA A 108 -4.69 -0.44 18.63
N TYR A 109 -5.23 -0.63 17.42
CA TYR A 109 -6.51 -1.31 17.21
C TYR A 109 -6.50 -2.72 17.79
N ARG A 110 -5.47 -3.54 17.46
CA ARG A 110 -5.40 -4.95 17.89
C ARG A 110 -5.17 -5.10 19.41
N LEU A 111 -4.36 -4.23 20.00
CA LEU A 111 -4.10 -4.25 21.44
C LEU A 111 -5.33 -3.79 22.23
N LEU A 112 -6.02 -2.73 21.80
CA LEU A 112 -7.24 -2.25 22.45
C LEU A 112 -8.37 -3.28 22.33
N GLU A 113 -8.51 -3.94 21.16
CA GLU A 113 -9.47 -5.04 20.96
C GLU A 113 -9.20 -6.17 21.97
N ASN A 114 -7.92 -6.55 22.17
CA ASN A 114 -7.57 -7.62 23.11
C ASN A 114 -7.73 -7.22 24.59
N ALA A 115 -7.39 -5.96 24.94
CA ALA A 115 -7.40 -5.52 26.34
C ALA A 115 -8.80 -5.19 26.84
N HIS A 116 -9.64 -4.60 25.99
CA HIS A 116 -10.91 -4.02 26.41
C HIS A 116 -12.12 -4.62 25.69
N GLY A 117 -11.93 -5.46 24.66
CA GLY A 117 -13.01 -5.91 23.78
C GLY A 117 -13.67 -4.76 23.00
N PHE A 118 -13.05 -3.59 22.97
CA PHE A 118 -13.55 -2.36 22.36
C PHE A 118 -12.42 -1.53 21.77
N VAL A 119 -12.69 -0.83 20.66
CA VAL A 119 -11.76 0.10 20.02
C VAL A 119 -12.45 1.43 19.76
N SER A 120 -11.85 2.52 20.22
CA SER A 120 -12.40 3.86 20.05
C SER A 120 -12.59 4.22 18.58
N CYS A 121 -13.61 5.05 18.29
CA CYS A 121 -13.92 5.50 16.95
C CYS A 121 -12.72 6.20 16.29
N ALA A 122 -11.97 7.01 17.05
CA ALA A 122 -10.78 7.71 16.55
C ALA A 122 -9.72 6.75 15.99
N VAL A 123 -9.40 5.67 16.69
CA VAL A 123 -8.43 4.66 16.23
C VAL A 123 -8.95 3.91 15.01
N ARG A 124 -10.24 3.56 14.99
CA ARG A 124 -10.88 2.88 13.85
C ARG A 124 -10.85 3.77 12.60
N MET A 125 -11.17 5.06 12.74
CA MET A 125 -11.12 6.04 11.65
C MET A 125 -9.70 6.23 11.13
N LEU A 126 -8.74 6.43 12.04
CA LEU A 126 -7.34 6.66 11.68
C LEU A 126 -6.76 5.49 10.89
N TYR A 127 -7.00 4.27 11.38
CA TYR A 127 -6.58 3.06 10.70
C TYR A 127 -7.26 2.91 9.33
N SER A 128 -8.60 3.01 9.29
CA SER A 128 -9.36 2.83 8.06
C SER A 128 -8.99 3.86 6.99
N THR A 129 -8.91 5.14 7.35
CA THR A 129 -8.53 6.20 6.41
C THR A 129 -7.11 5.99 5.88
N GLY A 130 -6.16 5.70 6.77
CA GLY A 130 -4.78 5.43 6.38
C GLY A 130 -4.68 4.23 5.44
N PHE A 131 -5.41 3.16 5.71
CA PHE A 131 -5.48 1.95 4.90
C PHE A 131 -6.00 2.23 3.49
N TYR A 132 -7.12 2.94 3.34
CA TYR A 132 -7.71 3.25 2.03
C TYR A 132 -6.83 4.17 1.20
N VAL A 133 -6.24 5.20 1.81
CA VAL A 133 -5.28 6.10 1.13
C VAL A 133 -4.07 5.32 0.65
N TYR A 134 -3.47 4.50 1.53
CA TYR A 134 -2.32 3.66 1.19
C TYR A 134 -2.59 2.77 -0.02
N TYR A 135 -3.65 1.97 0.03
CA TYR A 135 -3.98 1.06 -1.06
C TYR A 135 -4.30 1.80 -2.36
N GLY A 136 -5.05 2.90 -2.27
CA GLY A 136 -5.37 3.72 -3.43
C GLY A 136 -4.13 4.28 -4.10
N VAL A 137 -3.26 4.93 -3.34
CA VAL A 137 -2.00 5.51 -3.85
C VAL A 137 -1.08 4.42 -4.39
N SER A 138 -0.92 3.31 -3.66
CA SER A 138 0.02 2.25 -4.04
C SER A 138 -0.41 1.54 -5.32
N PHE A 139 -1.67 1.14 -5.47
CA PHE A 139 -2.15 0.48 -6.70
C PHE A 139 -2.10 1.41 -7.92
N THR A 140 -2.49 2.67 -7.75
CA THR A 140 -2.45 3.66 -8.83
C THR A 140 -1.00 3.96 -9.25
N THR A 141 -0.09 4.11 -8.27
CA THR A 141 1.33 4.36 -8.53
C THR A 141 1.99 3.15 -9.20
N LEU A 142 1.66 1.93 -8.77
CA LEU A 142 2.18 0.71 -9.37
C LEU A 142 1.78 0.57 -10.84
N SER A 143 0.51 0.91 -11.16
CA SER A 143 0.04 0.97 -12.54
C SER A 143 0.80 2.04 -13.34
N ALA A 144 1.02 3.21 -12.76
CA ALA A 144 1.77 4.30 -13.40
C ALA A 144 3.23 3.89 -13.68
N VAL A 145 3.91 3.22 -12.73
CA VAL A 145 5.27 2.66 -12.93
C VAL A 145 5.27 1.65 -14.07
N SER A 146 4.28 0.77 -14.11
CA SER A 146 4.18 -0.27 -15.15
C SER A 146 3.93 0.35 -16.54
N CYS A 147 3.01 1.32 -16.64
CA CYS A 147 2.76 2.07 -17.86
C CYS A 147 4.02 2.80 -18.35
N GLU A 148 4.71 3.49 -17.45
CA GLU A 148 5.93 4.24 -17.75
C GLU A 148 7.02 3.31 -18.30
N ARG A 149 7.18 2.12 -17.72
CA ARG A 149 8.12 1.12 -18.22
C ARG A 149 7.74 0.58 -19.60
N LEU A 150 6.46 0.31 -19.84
CA LEU A 150 5.99 -0.11 -21.15
C LEU A 150 6.25 0.95 -22.22
N LEU A 151 5.94 2.24 -21.91
CA LEU A 151 6.23 3.36 -22.80
C LEU A 151 7.73 3.48 -23.12
N ALA A 152 8.59 3.31 -22.11
CA ALA A 152 10.04 3.34 -22.31
C ALA A 152 10.54 2.21 -23.24
N LEU A 153 9.92 1.04 -23.17
CA LEU A 153 10.26 -0.10 -24.04
C LEU A 153 9.75 0.08 -25.47
N ILE A 154 8.57 0.66 -25.65
CA ILE A 154 7.94 0.87 -26.97
C ILE A 154 8.58 2.04 -27.71
N PHE A 155 8.65 3.21 -27.07
CA PHE A 155 9.04 4.46 -27.75
C PHE A 155 10.54 4.72 -27.83
N HIS A 156 11.39 3.95 -27.13
CA HIS A 156 12.85 4.04 -27.17
C HIS A 156 13.42 5.47 -27.26
N MET A 157 13.66 5.95 -28.49
CA MET A 157 14.29 7.24 -28.77
C MET A 157 13.37 8.46 -28.47
N ARG A 158 12.06 8.31 -28.67
CA ARG A 158 11.07 9.38 -28.43
C ARG A 158 10.53 9.39 -27.01
N TYR A 159 10.94 8.46 -26.16
CA TYR A 159 10.45 8.37 -24.79
C TYR A 159 10.61 9.67 -24.00
N TYR A 160 11.78 10.30 -24.02
CA TYR A 160 12.06 11.53 -23.28
C TYR A 160 11.30 12.76 -23.80
N THR A 161 10.76 12.72 -25.00
CA THR A 161 9.89 13.77 -25.53
C THR A 161 8.52 13.75 -24.83
N TYR A 162 7.98 12.57 -24.56
CA TYR A 162 6.67 12.39 -23.95
C TYR A 162 6.72 12.33 -22.43
N VAL A 163 7.67 11.60 -21.86
CA VAL A 163 7.76 11.33 -20.42
C VAL A 163 8.91 12.16 -19.81
N ARG A 164 8.55 13.34 -19.28
CA ARG A 164 9.48 14.26 -18.61
C ARG A 164 9.34 14.16 -17.10
N PRO A 165 10.44 14.26 -16.31
CA PRO A 165 10.40 14.19 -14.84
C PRO A 165 9.36 15.09 -14.19
N GLY A 166 9.27 16.37 -14.65
CA GLY A 166 8.28 17.31 -14.11
C GLY A 166 6.82 16.93 -14.38
N ARG A 167 6.50 16.29 -15.51
CA ARG A 167 5.16 15.78 -15.78
C ARG A 167 4.83 14.60 -14.88
N VAL A 168 5.79 13.72 -14.66
CA VAL A 168 5.63 12.55 -13.79
C VAL A 168 5.47 12.97 -12.33
N LEU A 169 6.20 13.98 -11.88
CA LEU A 169 6.02 14.55 -10.53
C LEU A 169 4.61 15.12 -10.35
N LYS A 170 4.11 15.88 -11.33
CA LYS A 170 2.72 16.38 -11.29
C LYS A 170 1.70 15.23 -11.26
N ALA A 171 1.92 14.17 -12.03
CA ALA A 171 1.08 12.97 -12.00
C ALA A 171 1.13 12.27 -10.63
N ALA A 172 2.30 12.16 -10.00
CA ALA A 172 2.45 11.59 -8.67
C ALA A 172 1.69 12.41 -7.61
N ILE A 173 1.80 13.74 -7.63
CA ILE A 173 1.03 14.64 -6.75
C ILE A 173 -0.47 14.48 -6.99
N PHE A 174 -0.89 14.40 -8.25
CA PHE A 174 -2.30 14.19 -8.62
C PHE A 174 -2.83 12.84 -8.12
N ILE A 175 -2.04 11.76 -8.19
CA ILE A 175 -2.39 10.45 -7.63
C ILE A 175 -2.70 10.58 -6.13
N TRP A 176 -1.84 11.24 -5.36
CA TRP A 176 -2.06 11.48 -3.94
C TRP A 176 -3.33 12.30 -3.68
N PHE A 177 -3.49 13.42 -4.37
CA PHE A 177 -4.64 14.30 -4.22
C PHE A 177 -5.96 13.57 -4.46
N VAL A 178 -6.07 12.84 -5.58
CA VAL A 178 -7.27 12.10 -5.94
C VAL A 178 -7.59 11.01 -4.93
N ASN A 179 -6.59 10.24 -4.48
CA ASN A 179 -6.83 9.16 -3.53
C ASN A 179 -7.22 9.68 -2.13
N VAL A 180 -6.62 10.78 -1.67
CA VAL A 180 -7.00 11.42 -0.41
C VAL A 180 -8.44 11.97 -0.50
N LEU A 181 -8.77 12.70 -1.57
CA LEU A 181 -10.11 13.23 -1.80
C LEU A 181 -11.14 12.10 -1.90
N PHE A 182 -10.83 11.04 -2.64
CA PHE A 182 -11.72 9.90 -2.82
C PHE A 182 -11.95 9.14 -1.51
N THR A 183 -10.91 8.98 -0.68
CA THR A 183 -11.05 8.41 0.67
C THR A 183 -11.87 9.32 1.58
N ALA A 184 -11.72 10.65 1.48
CA ALA A 184 -12.54 11.59 2.25
C ALA A 184 -14.03 11.47 1.89
N LEU A 185 -14.37 11.29 0.62
CA LEU A 185 -15.76 11.09 0.17
C LEU A 185 -16.39 9.80 0.72
N GLN A 186 -15.58 8.81 1.11
CA GLN A 186 -16.06 7.60 1.76
C GLN A 186 -16.81 7.91 3.07
N TRP A 187 -16.49 8.99 3.75
CA TRP A 187 -17.16 9.41 4.99
C TRP A 187 -18.58 9.92 4.76
N ALA A 188 -18.91 10.32 3.53
CA ALA A 188 -20.25 10.80 3.19
C ALA A 188 -21.26 9.67 2.93
N ASN A 189 -20.82 8.54 2.30
CA ASN A 189 -21.70 7.40 2.01
C ASN A 189 -20.89 6.10 1.86
N ASN A 190 -20.95 5.27 2.88
CA ASN A 190 -20.03 4.17 3.09
C ASN A 190 -20.17 2.97 2.12
N GLY A 191 -21.37 2.53 1.85
CA GLY A 191 -21.58 1.29 1.08
C GLY A 191 -21.13 1.41 -0.37
N VAL A 192 -21.55 2.48 -1.03
CA VAL A 192 -21.25 2.76 -2.44
C VAL A 192 -19.76 3.04 -2.64
N PHE A 193 -19.18 3.92 -1.81
CA PHE A 193 -17.76 4.29 -1.97
C PHE A 193 -16.82 3.13 -1.68
N ARG A 194 -17.15 2.23 -0.74
CA ARG A 194 -16.36 1.00 -0.53
C ARG A 194 -16.35 0.12 -1.77
N GLY A 195 -17.51 -0.09 -2.37
CA GLY A 195 -17.60 -0.85 -3.64
C GLY A 195 -16.79 -0.22 -4.76
N ILE A 196 -16.83 1.11 -4.88
CA ILE A 196 -16.04 1.84 -5.88
C ILE A 196 -14.53 1.72 -5.61
N HIS A 197 -14.08 1.81 -4.35
CA HIS A 197 -12.67 1.58 -4.00
C HIS A 197 -12.21 0.19 -4.42
N LEU A 198 -12.95 -0.86 -4.07
CA LEU A 198 -12.62 -2.23 -4.43
C LEU A 198 -12.58 -2.44 -5.95
N ALA A 199 -13.54 -1.88 -6.66
CA ALA A 199 -13.56 -1.90 -8.12
C ALA A 199 -12.35 -1.18 -8.72
N THR A 200 -12.00 -0.02 -8.18
CA THR A 200 -10.83 0.77 -8.61
C THR A 200 -9.52 0.03 -8.36
N TRP A 201 -9.33 -0.57 -7.18
CA TRP A 201 -8.13 -1.35 -6.86
C TRP A 201 -8.00 -2.58 -7.74
N THR A 202 -9.10 -3.30 -7.95
CA THR A 202 -9.15 -4.47 -8.86
C THR A 202 -8.79 -4.06 -10.28
N PHE A 203 -9.33 -2.94 -10.75
CA PHE A 203 -9.05 -2.39 -12.08
C PHE A 203 -7.57 -2.04 -12.25
N PHE A 204 -6.97 -1.30 -11.32
CA PHE A 204 -5.54 -0.94 -11.41
C PHE A 204 -4.62 -2.16 -11.27
N LEU A 205 -4.98 -3.13 -10.45
CA LEU A 205 -4.23 -4.37 -10.35
C LEU A 205 -4.30 -5.19 -11.65
N ALA A 206 -5.49 -5.29 -12.26
CA ALA A 206 -5.68 -5.98 -13.54
C ALA A 206 -4.89 -5.30 -14.68
N ILE A 207 -4.94 -3.96 -14.77
CA ILE A 207 -4.12 -3.19 -15.72
C ILE A 207 -2.63 -3.46 -15.49
N THR A 208 -2.18 -3.40 -14.24
CA THR A 208 -0.78 -3.69 -13.89
C THR A 208 -0.38 -5.07 -14.39
N PHE A 209 -1.19 -6.08 -14.14
CA PHE A 209 -0.94 -7.46 -14.55
C PHE A 209 -0.86 -7.61 -16.08
N ILE A 210 -1.80 -7.01 -16.81
CA ILE A 210 -1.80 -7.02 -18.29
C ILE A 210 -0.54 -6.35 -18.83
N ILE A 211 -0.15 -5.21 -18.27
CA ILE A 211 1.05 -4.49 -18.69
C ILE A 211 2.31 -5.30 -18.39
N GLN A 212 2.41 -5.98 -17.24
CA GLN A 212 3.54 -6.83 -16.92
C GLN A 212 3.67 -8.00 -17.89
N ILE A 213 2.58 -8.64 -18.29
CA ILE A 213 2.59 -9.67 -19.34
C ILE A 213 3.15 -9.09 -20.65
N LYS A 214 2.72 -7.91 -21.07
CA LYS A 214 3.24 -7.24 -22.28
C LYS A 214 4.74 -6.93 -22.17
N ILE A 215 5.18 -6.42 -21.03
CA ILE A 215 6.61 -6.17 -20.77
C ILE A 215 7.42 -7.46 -20.89
N LEU A 216 6.97 -8.56 -20.26
CA LEU A 216 7.64 -9.85 -20.32
C LEU A 216 7.68 -10.41 -21.76
N GLN A 217 6.60 -10.27 -22.53
CA GLN A 217 6.58 -10.66 -23.95
C GLN A 217 7.63 -9.89 -24.76
N ILE A 218 7.70 -8.56 -24.60
CA ILE A 218 8.68 -7.71 -25.30
C ILE A 218 10.11 -8.11 -24.92
N ILE A 219 10.37 -8.34 -23.62
CA ILE A 219 11.69 -8.76 -23.11
C ILE A 219 12.08 -10.11 -23.72
N THR A 220 11.17 -11.09 -23.70
CA THR A 220 11.42 -12.44 -24.21
C THR A 220 11.68 -12.43 -25.72
N GLN A 221 10.86 -11.70 -26.48
CA GLN A 221 11.08 -11.52 -27.93
C GLN A 221 12.44 -10.89 -28.21
N HIS A 222 12.81 -9.88 -27.42
CA HIS A 222 14.09 -9.20 -27.56
C HIS A 222 15.27 -10.12 -27.25
N GLN A 223 15.20 -10.93 -26.20
CA GLN A 223 16.24 -11.90 -25.86
C GLN A 223 16.41 -12.98 -26.95
N ARG A 224 15.29 -13.45 -27.55
CA ARG A 224 15.34 -14.40 -28.69
C ARG A 224 16.00 -13.77 -29.91
N GLN A 225 15.77 -12.48 -30.20
CA GLN A 225 16.39 -11.78 -31.30
C GLN A 225 17.90 -11.55 -31.10
N ILE A 226 18.34 -11.26 -29.86
CA ILE A 226 19.77 -11.10 -29.54
C ILE A 226 20.54 -12.40 -29.78
N LYS A 227 19.94 -13.56 -29.47
CA LYS A 227 20.59 -14.86 -29.73
C LYS A 227 20.80 -15.15 -31.22
N LYS A 228 20.02 -14.48 -32.11
CA LYS A 228 20.07 -14.70 -33.57
C LYS A 228 20.84 -13.64 -34.34
N GLN A 229 21.12 -12.45 -33.78
CA GLN A 229 21.74 -11.33 -34.51
C GLN A 229 22.65 -10.48 -33.61
N ARG A 230 23.55 -9.67 -34.22
CA ARG A 230 24.51 -8.77 -33.57
C ARG A 230 23.92 -7.89 -32.46
N PRO A 231 24.72 -7.51 -31.46
CA PRO A 231 24.25 -6.76 -30.29
C PRO A 231 23.63 -5.43 -30.69
N LYS A 232 22.38 -5.23 -30.27
CA LYS A 232 21.65 -3.95 -30.42
C LYS A 232 22.21 -2.91 -29.45
N SER A 233 21.92 -1.63 -29.71
CA SER A 233 22.48 -0.48 -28.98
C SER A 233 22.48 -0.68 -27.45
N ALA A 234 23.54 -0.19 -26.80
CA ALA A 234 23.72 -0.25 -25.33
C ALA A 234 22.51 0.36 -24.57
N GLN A 235 21.89 1.39 -25.14
CA GLN A 235 20.70 2.04 -24.57
C GLN A 235 19.51 1.10 -24.45
N ARG A 236 19.26 0.25 -25.47
CA ARG A 236 18.15 -0.71 -25.45
C ARG A 236 18.39 -1.81 -24.42
N GLN A 237 19.63 -2.29 -24.29
CA GLN A 237 19.98 -3.26 -23.24
C GLN A 237 19.78 -2.68 -21.83
N MET A 238 20.09 -1.40 -21.64
CA MET A 238 19.84 -0.71 -20.37
C MET A 238 18.36 -0.64 -20.04
N GLN A 239 17.50 -0.28 -21.01
CA GLN A 239 16.04 -0.21 -20.79
C GLN A 239 15.45 -1.60 -20.45
N VAL A 240 15.93 -2.68 -21.09
CA VAL A 240 15.50 -4.04 -20.76
C VAL A 240 15.89 -4.41 -19.32
N LYS A 241 17.13 -4.11 -18.89
CA LYS A 241 17.56 -4.36 -17.50
C LYS A 241 16.72 -3.58 -16.49
N LEU A 242 16.42 -2.32 -16.77
CA LEU A 242 15.55 -1.50 -15.92
C LEU A 242 14.13 -2.08 -15.84
N ALA A 243 13.57 -2.53 -16.96
CA ALA A 243 12.24 -3.12 -17.01
C ALA A 243 12.19 -4.43 -16.18
N ILE A 244 13.22 -5.29 -16.26
CA ILE A 244 13.30 -6.51 -15.44
C ILE A 244 13.36 -6.17 -13.94
N ASN A 245 14.15 -5.16 -13.56
CA ASN A 245 14.26 -4.74 -12.17
C ASN A 245 12.91 -4.25 -11.62
N ILE A 246 12.18 -3.45 -12.40
CA ILE A 246 10.88 -2.93 -12.00
C ILE A 246 9.83 -4.04 -12.00
N ALA A 247 9.84 -4.94 -12.99
CA ALA A 247 8.94 -6.10 -13.00
C ALA A 247 9.09 -6.95 -11.73
N SER A 248 10.32 -7.07 -11.18
CA SER A 248 10.55 -7.78 -9.92
C SER A 248 9.92 -7.05 -8.72
N ILE A 249 9.99 -5.71 -8.67
CA ILE A 249 9.35 -4.91 -7.61
C ILE A 249 7.83 -5.09 -7.69
N VAL A 250 7.27 -4.99 -8.90
CA VAL A 250 5.84 -5.19 -9.14
C VAL A 250 5.39 -6.60 -8.74
N ALA A 251 6.18 -7.63 -9.07
CA ALA A 251 5.85 -9.02 -8.72
C ALA A 251 5.78 -9.21 -7.20
N VAL A 252 6.76 -8.71 -6.46
CA VAL A 252 6.76 -8.75 -4.98
C VAL A 252 5.52 -8.03 -4.44
N TYR A 253 5.23 -6.82 -4.95
CA TYR A 253 4.06 -6.06 -4.54
C TYR A 253 2.76 -6.84 -4.76
N VAL A 254 2.57 -7.43 -5.93
CA VAL A 254 1.36 -8.21 -6.26
C VAL A 254 1.22 -9.43 -5.34
N ILE A 255 2.31 -10.18 -5.10
CA ILE A 255 2.30 -11.37 -4.25
C ILE A 255 1.80 -11.04 -2.82
N PHE A 256 2.25 -9.93 -2.25
CA PHE A 256 1.89 -9.55 -0.88
C PHE A 256 0.52 -8.86 -0.77
N ASN A 257 0.06 -8.16 -1.81
CA ASN A 257 -1.18 -7.39 -1.76
C ASN A 257 -2.39 -8.10 -2.39
N LEU A 258 -2.19 -9.06 -3.30
CA LEU A 258 -3.28 -9.83 -3.89
C LEU A 258 -4.12 -10.58 -2.85
N PRO A 259 -3.53 -11.25 -1.82
CA PRO A 259 -4.32 -11.96 -0.83
C PRO A 259 -5.31 -11.07 -0.08
N VAL A 260 -4.89 -9.88 0.38
CA VAL A 260 -5.79 -8.97 1.10
C VAL A 260 -6.89 -8.43 0.19
N LEU A 261 -6.61 -8.17 -1.08
CA LEU A 261 -7.64 -7.77 -2.04
C LEU A 261 -8.68 -8.88 -2.24
N LEU A 262 -8.24 -10.12 -2.43
CA LEU A 262 -9.14 -11.27 -2.59
C LEU A 262 -10.00 -11.49 -1.35
N VAL A 263 -9.42 -11.39 -0.15
CA VAL A 263 -10.18 -11.54 1.10
C VAL A 263 -11.15 -10.38 1.30
N THR A 264 -10.76 -9.15 1.00
CA THR A 264 -11.66 -8.00 1.07
C THR A 264 -12.84 -8.13 0.10
N LEU A 265 -12.59 -8.62 -1.11
CA LEU A 265 -13.65 -8.92 -2.08
C LEU A 265 -14.56 -10.05 -1.59
N SER A 266 -14.00 -11.13 -1.04
CA SER A 266 -14.79 -12.25 -0.50
C SER A 266 -15.68 -11.82 0.68
N HIS A 267 -15.17 -10.98 1.57
CA HIS A 267 -15.95 -10.39 2.67
C HIS A 267 -17.08 -9.48 2.18
N GLN A 268 -16.90 -8.82 1.05
CA GLN A 268 -17.93 -7.96 0.48
C GLN A 268 -19.09 -8.79 -0.14
N PHE A 269 -18.76 -9.92 -0.79
CA PHE A 269 -19.71 -10.63 -1.65
C PHE A 269 -20.12 -12.02 -1.15
N LEU A 270 -19.32 -12.73 -0.36
CA LEU A 270 -19.51 -14.15 -0.15
C LEU A 270 -19.75 -14.59 1.31
N PHE A 271 -18.89 -14.28 2.28
CA PHE A 271 -19.00 -14.85 3.63
C PHE A 271 -18.40 -13.99 4.74
N ARG A 272 -19.12 -13.92 5.89
CA ARG A 272 -18.65 -13.28 7.12
C ARG A 272 -18.47 -14.34 8.22
N HIS A 273 -17.57 -15.29 8.02
CA HIS A 273 -17.22 -16.27 9.05
C HIS A 273 -16.10 -15.73 9.96
N ILE A 274 -16.02 -16.22 11.21
CA ILE A 274 -15.00 -15.74 12.16
C ILE A 274 -13.59 -16.06 11.71
N ASP A 275 -13.38 -17.24 11.13
CA ASP A 275 -12.08 -17.65 10.58
C ASP A 275 -11.60 -16.70 9.47
N SER A 276 -12.53 -16.13 8.73
CA SER A 276 -12.22 -15.14 7.70
C SER A 276 -11.66 -13.84 8.27
N TYR A 277 -12.03 -13.44 9.51
CA TYR A 277 -11.46 -12.26 10.17
C TYR A 277 -10.01 -12.48 10.62
N ASN A 278 -9.68 -13.69 11.11
CA ASN A 278 -8.30 -14.05 11.45
C ASN A 278 -7.44 -14.08 10.19
N PHE A 279 -7.95 -14.70 9.12
CA PHE A 279 -7.25 -14.72 7.84
C PHE A 279 -7.07 -13.33 7.25
N TYR A 280 -8.06 -12.45 7.37
CA TYR A 280 -7.96 -11.05 6.96
C TYR A 280 -6.83 -10.32 7.69
N SER A 281 -6.71 -10.48 9.01
CA SER A 281 -5.63 -9.87 9.80
C SER A 281 -4.23 -10.30 9.34
N TRP A 282 -4.06 -11.56 8.96
CA TRP A 282 -2.81 -12.08 8.41
C TRP A 282 -2.51 -11.51 7.03
N THR A 283 -3.52 -11.41 6.16
CA THR A 283 -3.33 -10.85 4.82
C THR A 283 -3.04 -9.35 4.85
N GLU A 284 -3.67 -8.59 5.76
CA GLU A 284 -3.33 -7.19 6.01
C GLU A 284 -1.87 -7.07 6.47
N THR A 285 -1.46 -7.89 7.44
CA THR A 285 -0.09 -7.90 7.94
C THR A 285 0.90 -8.24 6.84
N ALA A 286 0.63 -9.23 5.99
CA ALA A 286 1.47 -9.54 4.84
C ALA A 286 1.62 -8.34 3.89
N ALA A 287 0.54 -7.63 3.63
CA ALA A 287 0.58 -6.42 2.81
C ALA A 287 1.39 -5.28 3.45
N PHE A 288 1.33 -5.12 4.78
CA PHE A 288 2.15 -4.13 5.49
C PHE A 288 3.63 -4.53 5.56
N VAL A 289 3.93 -5.83 5.66
CA VAL A 289 5.29 -6.37 5.53
C VAL A 289 5.90 -5.98 4.19
N ASN A 290 5.11 -5.94 3.12
CA ASN A 290 5.56 -5.48 1.81
C ASN A 290 6.14 -4.06 1.85
N SER A 291 5.55 -3.14 2.63
CA SER A 291 6.08 -1.77 2.78
C SER A 291 7.48 -1.73 3.41
N SER A 292 7.82 -2.73 4.22
CA SER A 292 9.17 -2.92 4.75
C SER A 292 10.11 -3.61 3.76
N LEU A 293 9.60 -4.47 2.88
CA LEU A 293 10.40 -5.20 1.88
C LEU A 293 10.68 -4.38 0.62
N ASN A 294 9.75 -3.51 0.21
CA ASN A 294 9.90 -2.68 -0.98
C ASN A 294 11.22 -1.91 -1.04
N PRO A 295 11.66 -1.21 0.02
CA PRO A 295 12.94 -0.51 0.00
C PRO A 295 14.13 -1.45 -0.16
N LEU A 296 14.10 -2.66 0.41
CA LEU A 296 15.15 -3.66 0.25
C LEU A 296 15.25 -4.13 -1.20
N VAL A 297 14.11 -4.43 -1.82
CA VAL A 297 14.04 -4.83 -3.23
C VAL A 297 14.52 -3.68 -4.12
N CYS A 298 14.13 -2.45 -3.81
CA CYS A 298 14.55 -1.26 -4.53
C CYS A 298 16.08 -1.05 -4.46
N ILE A 299 16.66 -1.13 -3.27
CA ILE A 299 18.12 -1.02 -3.03
C ILE A 299 18.86 -2.16 -3.74
N TRP A 300 18.33 -3.37 -3.69
CA TRP A 300 18.96 -4.53 -4.33
C TRP A 300 18.92 -4.42 -5.86
N ARG A 301 17.80 -4.01 -6.44
CA ARG A 301 17.59 -3.98 -7.89
C ARG A 301 18.12 -2.72 -8.55
N VAL A 302 18.02 -1.55 -7.92
CA VAL A 302 18.39 -0.26 -8.52
C VAL A 302 19.80 0.16 -8.07
N LYS A 303 20.83 -0.21 -8.84
CA LYS A 303 22.23 0.07 -8.54
C LYS A 303 22.54 1.55 -8.23
N ALA A 304 21.86 2.49 -8.92
CA ALA A 304 22.06 3.92 -8.72
C ALA A 304 21.59 4.36 -7.33
N ILE A 305 20.43 3.89 -6.87
CA ILE A 305 19.90 4.15 -5.53
C ILE A 305 20.83 3.55 -4.48
N ARG A 306 21.24 2.29 -4.65
CA ARG A 306 22.19 1.61 -3.74
C ARG A 306 23.50 2.38 -3.57
N LYS A 307 24.11 2.83 -4.69
CA LYS A 307 25.35 3.64 -4.65
C LYS A 307 25.13 4.96 -3.90
N ALA A 308 24.02 5.63 -4.18
CA ALA A 308 23.69 6.90 -3.55
C ALA A 308 23.45 6.75 -2.04
N ILE A 309 22.80 5.68 -1.59
CA ILE A 309 22.61 5.36 -0.16
C ILE A 309 23.97 5.09 0.50
N ALA A 310 24.83 4.29 -0.13
CA ALA A 310 26.17 3.99 0.40
C ALA A 310 27.05 5.25 0.57
N GLU A 311 26.83 6.29 -0.22
CA GLU A 311 27.52 7.56 -0.09
C GLU A 311 26.93 8.50 1.00
N VAL A 312 25.63 8.36 1.30
CA VAL A 312 24.92 9.18 2.30
C VAL A 312 25.17 8.65 3.73
N LEU A 313 25.12 7.35 3.94
CA LEU A 313 25.27 6.73 5.28
C LEU A 313 26.56 7.15 6.02
N PRO A 314 27.75 7.12 5.40
CA PRO A 314 28.98 7.57 6.09
C PRO A 314 28.98 9.07 6.41
N LYS A 315 28.32 9.90 5.57
CA LYS A 315 28.21 11.35 5.82
C LYS A 315 27.32 11.66 7.02
N LEU A 316 26.18 10.97 7.14
CA LEU A 316 25.28 11.09 8.29
C LEU A 316 26.01 10.70 9.59
N ARG A 317 26.76 9.59 9.59
CA ARG A 317 27.56 9.16 10.74
C ARG A 317 28.65 10.19 11.15
N ARG A 318 29.31 10.83 10.17
CA ARG A 318 30.31 11.86 10.46
C ARG A 318 29.71 13.16 11.02
N THR A 319 28.48 13.49 10.63
CA THR A 319 27.78 14.69 11.12
C THR A 319 27.32 14.50 12.57
N GLU A 320 26.91 13.30 12.97
CA GLU A 320 26.56 12.97 14.36
C GLU A 320 27.79 13.02 15.28
N ILE A 321 28.94 12.51 14.82
CA ILE A 321 30.20 12.54 15.61
C ILE A 321 30.71 13.96 15.81
N ARG A 322 30.44 14.89 14.89
CA ARG A 322 30.82 16.31 15.02
C ARG A 322 29.88 17.14 15.90
N ARG A 323 28.69 16.64 16.20
CA ARG A 323 27.70 17.30 17.08
C ARG A 323 27.76 16.87 18.53
N LYS A 324 28.51 15.82 18.84
CA LYS A 324 28.87 15.38 20.19
C LYS A 324 30.26 15.91 20.55
#